data_77b5dca023517b8fabd05c719bdbb54d
#
_entry.id   77b5dca023517b8fabd05c719bdbb54d
#
_cell.length_a   1.000
_cell.length_b   1.000
_cell.length_c   1.000
_cell.angle_alpha   90.00
_cell.angle_beta   90.00
_cell.angle_gamma   90.00
#
_symmetry.space_group_name_H-M   'P 1'
#
loop_
_entity.id
_entity.type
_entity.pdbx_description
1 polymer ?
#
loop_
_entity_poly.entity_id
_entity_poly.type
_entity_poly.pdbx_seq_one_letter_code
_entity_poly.pdbx_strand_id
1 'polypeptide(L)'
;MRGGFPQSGGMASAFTSMNRNKRGLAVDLQKDEGKAIARQLILSADVVLENFRPGVMGRLGLGYDTFRETHPKLVYASINGVGSSGPYANRRVYDAVIQAIS
;
A
#
# COMPACT_ATOMS: atom_id res chain seq x y z
N MET A 1 8.78 -11.82 -0.41
CA MET A 1 8.39 -12.38 0.90
C MET A 1 7.71 -13.74 0.84
N ARG A 2 6.89 -14.01 -0.18
CA ARG A 2 6.21 -15.31 -0.31
C ARG A 2 7.18 -16.49 -0.42
N GLY A 3 8.35 -16.31 -1.04
CA GLY A 3 9.36 -17.33 -1.24
C GLY A 3 10.50 -17.34 -0.22
N GLY A 4 10.44 -16.55 0.85
CA GLY A 4 11.47 -16.51 1.89
C GLY A 4 11.46 -17.74 2.78
N PHE A 5 12.53 -17.98 3.52
CA PHE A 5 12.62 -19.09 4.48
C PHE A 5 12.36 -18.60 5.90
N PRO A 6 11.83 -19.47 6.78
CA PRO A 6 11.34 -20.82 6.52
C PRO A 6 10.00 -20.85 5.77
N GLN A 7 9.71 -21.96 5.09
CA GLN A 7 8.50 -22.11 4.29
C GLN A 7 7.62 -23.24 4.84
N SER A 8 6.30 -23.06 4.65
CA SER A 8 5.30 -24.08 4.92
C SER A 8 4.22 -23.98 3.83
N GLY A 9 3.91 -25.12 3.19
CA GLY A 9 2.92 -25.17 2.12
C GLY A 9 3.27 -24.29 0.91
N GLY A 10 4.57 -24.13 0.60
CA GLY A 10 5.03 -23.31 -0.51
C GLY A 10 5.11 -21.80 -0.24
N MET A 11 4.83 -21.36 0.98
CA MET A 11 4.89 -19.96 1.38
C MET A 11 5.79 -19.76 2.58
N ALA A 12 6.48 -18.62 2.64
CA ALA A 12 7.28 -18.26 3.79
C ALA A 12 6.41 -18.13 5.03
N SER A 13 6.90 -18.63 6.17
CA SER A 13 6.16 -18.51 7.43
C SER A 13 5.95 -17.05 7.84
N ALA A 14 6.89 -16.16 7.54
CA ALA A 14 6.72 -14.72 7.76
C ALA A 14 5.56 -14.17 6.95
N PHE A 15 5.42 -14.56 5.68
CA PHE A 15 4.29 -14.13 4.85
C PHE A 15 2.96 -14.62 5.43
N THR A 16 2.87 -15.90 5.79
CA THR A 16 1.66 -16.50 6.37
C THR A 16 1.28 -15.82 7.68
N SER A 17 2.25 -15.56 8.54
CA SER A 17 2.04 -14.91 9.83
C SER A 17 1.55 -13.47 9.70
N MET A 18 2.17 -12.69 8.82
CA MET A 18 1.83 -11.26 8.64
C MET A 18 0.55 -11.03 7.84
N ASN A 19 0.12 -12.01 7.04
CA ASN A 19 -1.06 -11.85 6.20
C ASN A 19 -2.25 -12.68 6.66
N ARG A 20 -2.25 -13.05 7.90
CA ARG A 20 -3.33 -13.78 8.53
C ARG A 20 -4.65 -13.00 8.47
N ASN A 21 -5.73 -13.69 8.16
CA ASN A 21 -7.08 -13.13 8.05
C ASN A 21 -7.25 -12.07 6.95
N LYS A 22 -6.34 -12.02 5.98
CA LYS A 22 -6.46 -11.12 4.84
C LYS A 22 -7.07 -11.86 3.66
N ARG A 23 -7.91 -11.15 2.92
CA ARG A 23 -8.39 -11.60 1.61
C ARG A 23 -7.52 -10.99 0.53
N GLY A 24 -7.18 -11.78 -0.48
CA GLY A 24 -6.35 -11.30 -1.58
C GLY A 24 -7.17 -10.97 -2.81
N LEU A 25 -6.73 -9.95 -3.54
CA LEU A 25 -7.27 -9.59 -4.84
C LEU A 25 -6.12 -9.12 -5.72
N ALA A 26 -6.08 -9.63 -6.96
CA ALA A 26 -5.11 -9.18 -7.95
C ALA A 26 -5.85 -8.37 -9.02
N VAL A 27 -5.46 -7.12 -9.20
CA VAL A 27 -6.00 -6.23 -10.25
C VAL A 27 -4.85 -5.45 -10.90
N ASP A 28 -5.03 -5.11 -12.17
CA ASP A 28 -4.09 -4.26 -12.88
C ASP A 28 -4.50 -2.79 -12.72
N LEU A 29 -3.78 -2.07 -11.86
CA LEU A 29 -4.06 -0.67 -11.56
C LEU A 29 -3.63 0.29 -12.68
N GLN A 30 -2.98 -0.20 -13.72
CA GLN A 30 -2.68 0.61 -14.90
C GLN A 30 -3.84 0.66 -15.89
N LYS A 31 -4.78 -0.26 -15.75
CA LYS A 31 -6.01 -0.30 -16.57
C LYS A 31 -7.15 0.41 -15.85
N ASP A 32 -8.03 1.05 -16.62
CA ASP A 32 -9.18 1.77 -16.06
C ASP A 32 -10.13 0.84 -15.32
N GLU A 33 -10.30 -0.37 -15.80
CA GLU A 33 -11.12 -1.40 -15.14
C GLU A 33 -10.58 -1.78 -13.77
N GLY A 34 -9.26 -1.98 -13.66
CA GLY A 34 -8.61 -2.27 -12.38
C GLY A 34 -8.70 -1.11 -11.40
N LYS A 35 -8.54 0.13 -11.89
CA LYS A 35 -8.72 1.33 -11.07
C LYS A 35 -10.16 1.46 -10.56
N ALA A 36 -11.15 1.13 -11.39
CA ALA A 36 -12.55 1.17 -10.99
C ALA A 36 -12.85 0.18 -9.87
N ILE A 37 -12.30 -1.04 -9.96
CA ILE A 37 -12.44 -2.06 -8.91
C ILE A 37 -11.79 -1.57 -7.61
N ALA A 38 -10.58 -1.05 -7.68
CA ALA A 38 -9.88 -0.51 -6.52
C ALA A 38 -10.64 0.64 -5.88
N ARG A 39 -11.21 1.54 -6.68
CA ARG A 39 -12.04 2.64 -6.20
C ARG A 39 -13.27 2.15 -5.44
N GLN A 40 -13.95 1.13 -5.96
CA GLN A 40 -15.10 0.54 -5.27
C GLN A 40 -14.71 -0.07 -3.92
N LEU A 41 -13.56 -0.74 -3.84
CA LEU A 41 -13.06 -1.29 -2.59
C LEU A 41 -12.75 -0.18 -1.58
N ILE A 42 -12.11 0.89 -2.01
CA ILE A 42 -11.80 2.04 -1.14
C ILE A 42 -13.10 2.66 -0.60
N LEU A 43 -14.09 2.83 -1.46
CA LEU A 43 -15.38 3.41 -1.03
C LEU A 43 -16.13 2.51 -0.04
N SER A 44 -15.89 1.21 -0.04
CA SER A 44 -16.45 0.27 0.91
C SER A 44 -15.62 0.07 2.18
N ALA A 45 -14.41 0.58 2.20
CA ALA A 45 -13.48 0.39 3.31
C ALA A 45 -13.61 1.51 4.35
N ASP A 46 -13.25 1.20 5.59
CA ASP A 46 -13.11 2.19 6.66
C ASP A 46 -11.71 2.77 6.71
N VAL A 47 -10.71 1.97 6.33
CA VAL A 47 -9.29 2.33 6.36
C VAL A 47 -8.65 1.89 5.06
N VAL A 48 -7.87 2.77 4.46
CA VAL A 48 -6.95 2.45 3.36
C VAL A 48 -5.54 2.56 3.89
N LEU A 49 -4.75 1.54 3.64
CA LEU A 49 -3.33 1.51 3.97
C LEU A 49 -2.54 1.25 2.70
N GLU A 50 -1.60 2.13 2.38
CA GLU A 50 -0.73 1.94 1.22
C GLU A 50 0.74 2.20 1.60
N ASN A 51 1.61 1.56 0.86
CA ASN A 51 3.07 1.69 1.04
C ASN A 51 3.75 1.83 -0.32
N PHE A 52 3.16 2.60 -1.21
CA PHE A 52 3.78 2.94 -2.48
C PHE A 52 4.71 4.14 -2.32
N ARG A 53 5.50 4.40 -3.34
CA ARG A 53 6.30 5.62 -3.38
C ARG A 53 5.39 6.84 -3.37
N PRO A 54 5.83 7.96 -2.77
CA PRO A 54 5.03 9.18 -2.74
C PRO A 54 4.52 9.57 -4.13
N GLY A 55 3.25 9.92 -4.22
CA GLY A 55 2.59 10.35 -5.44
C GLY A 55 2.03 9.24 -6.33
N VAL A 56 2.36 7.97 -6.10
CA VAL A 56 1.86 6.86 -6.93
C VAL A 56 0.34 6.75 -6.85
N MET A 57 -0.23 6.74 -5.66
CA MET A 57 -1.67 6.63 -5.48
C MET A 57 -2.40 7.84 -6.07
N GLY A 58 -1.83 9.03 -5.95
CA GLY A 58 -2.37 10.23 -6.57
C GLY A 58 -2.42 10.13 -8.09
N ARG A 59 -1.33 9.65 -8.72
CA ARG A 59 -1.29 9.45 -10.17
C ARG A 59 -2.27 8.39 -10.66
N LEU A 60 -2.57 7.40 -9.84
CA LEU A 60 -3.56 6.38 -10.15
C LEU A 60 -4.99 6.86 -9.95
N GLY A 61 -5.21 8.05 -9.43
CA GLY A 61 -6.54 8.54 -9.07
C GLY A 61 -7.13 7.86 -7.83
N LEU A 62 -6.27 7.27 -7.01
CA LEU A 62 -6.66 6.54 -5.79
C LEU A 62 -6.11 7.21 -4.52
N GLY A 63 -5.66 8.45 -4.62
CA GLY A 63 -5.15 9.20 -3.48
C GLY A 63 -6.25 9.71 -2.56
N TYR A 64 -5.85 10.19 -1.39
CA TYR A 64 -6.78 10.70 -0.38
C TYR A 64 -7.69 11.82 -0.91
N ASP A 65 -7.14 12.76 -1.68
CA ASP A 65 -7.89 13.90 -2.20
C ASP A 65 -9.08 13.49 -3.07
N THR A 66 -8.98 12.33 -3.73
CA THR A 66 -10.08 11.79 -4.54
C THR A 66 -11.30 11.41 -3.70
N PHE A 67 -11.08 10.97 -2.47
CA PHE A 67 -12.12 10.36 -1.63
C PHE A 67 -12.57 11.22 -0.46
N ARG A 68 -11.85 12.28 -0.13
CA ARG A 68 -12.13 13.06 1.08
C ARG A 68 -13.54 13.69 1.10
N GLU A 69 -14.09 14.02 -0.05
CA GLU A 69 -15.43 14.60 -0.15
C GLU A 69 -16.52 13.53 -0.22
N THR A 70 -16.26 12.45 -0.97
CA THR A 70 -17.22 11.36 -1.17
C THR A 70 -17.25 10.37 -0.02
N HIS A 71 -16.14 10.25 0.72
CA HIS A 71 -16.02 9.33 1.84
C HIS A 71 -15.30 10.00 3.01
N PRO A 72 -15.94 10.97 3.68
CA PRO A 72 -15.28 11.80 4.70
C PRO A 72 -14.83 11.03 5.95
N LYS A 73 -15.39 9.86 6.22
CA LYS A 73 -15.01 9.02 7.36
C LYS A 73 -13.83 8.10 7.07
N LEU A 74 -13.35 8.07 5.83
CA LEU A 74 -12.23 7.21 5.44
C LEU A 74 -10.94 7.63 6.16
N VAL A 75 -10.30 6.68 6.80
CA VAL A 75 -8.94 6.84 7.31
C VAL A 75 -7.96 6.39 6.23
N TYR A 76 -7.13 7.29 5.77
CA TYR A 76 -6.17 7.02 4.70
C TYR A 76 -4.76 7.09 5.25
N ALA A 77 -4.08 5.94 5.33
CA ALA A 77 -2.75 5.83 5.90
C ALA A 77 -1.71 5.53 4.81
N SER A 78 -0.72 6.39 4.71
CA SER A 78 0.43 6.21 3.82
C SER A 78 1.67 5.93 4.63
N ILE A 79 2.35 4.84 4.32
CA ILE A 79 3.61 4.47 4.96
C ILE A 79 4.73 4.66 3.94
N ASN A 80 5.75 5.42 4.31
CA ASN A 80 6.95 5.58 3.49
C ASN A 80 8.18 5.73 4.39
N GLY A 81 9.37 5.62 3.78
CA GLY A 81 10.59 5.56 4.57
C GLY A 81 11.07 6.88 5.12
N VAL A 82 10.86 7.98 4.40
CA VAL A 82 11.48 9.28 4.72
C VAL A 82 10.50 10.46 4.61
N GLY A 83 9.22 10.18 4.59
CA GLY A 83 8.19 11.21 4.44
C GLY A 83 7.87 11.50 2.97
N SER A 84 6.79 12.24 2.77
CA SER A 84 6.28 12.59 1.43
C SER A 84 6.85 13.91 0.90
N SER A 85 7.62 14.64 1.69
CA SER A 85 8.23 15.92 1.32
C SER A 85 9.71 15.94 1.70
N GLY A 86 10.45 16.90 1.16
CA GLY A 86 11.87 17.05 1.41
C GLY A 86 12.76 16.40 0.36
N PRO A 87 14.11 16.55 0.49
CA PRO A 87 15.05 16.11 -0.55
C PRO A 87 15.10 14.60 -0.79
N TYR A 88 14.70 13.81 0.19
CA TYR A 88 14.73 12.34 0.09
C TYR A 88 13.36 11.72 -0.19
N ALA A 89 12.31 12.50 -0.43
CA ALA A 89 10.95 12.01 -0.57
C ALA A 89 10.79 10.89 -1.63
N ASN A 90 11.53 10.97 -2.73
CA ASN A 90 11.47 9.99 -3.82
C ASN A 90 12.51 8.87 -3.70
N ARG A 91 13.27 8.82 -2.61
CA ARG A 91 14.30 7.81 -2.43
C ARG A 91 13.69 6.44 -2.14
N ARG A 92 14.24 5.41 -2.77
CA ARG A 92 13.86 4.04 -2.43
C ARG A 92 14.50 3.65 -1.11
N VAL A 93 13.68 3.19 -0.18
CA VAL A 93 14.17 2.78 1.14
C VAL A 93 13.50 1.50 1.60
N TYR A 94 14.25 0.69 2.31
CA TYR A 94 13.78 -0.48 3.04
C TYR A 94 14.12 -0.27 4.52
N ASP A 95 13.53 -1.09 5.39
CA ASP A 95 13.67 -0.95 6.83
C ASP A 95 15.13 -0.86 7.30
N ALA A 96 16.00 -1.71 6.78
CA ALA A 96 17.41 -1.70 7.14
C ALA A 96 18.11 -0.37 6.81
N VAL A 97 17.73 0.28 5.69
CA VAL A 97 18.26 1.58 5.31
C VAL A 97 17.77 2.67 6.28
N ILE A 98 16.49 2.65 6.63
CA ILE A 98 15.91 3.60 7.56
C ILE A 98 16.55 3.46 8.95
N GLN A 99 16.75 2.26 9.42
CA GLN A 99 17.46 2.03 10.68
C GLN A 99 18.90 2.56 10.65
N ALA A 100 19.58 2.46 9.51
CA ALA A 100 20.95 2.92 9.37
C ALA A 100 21.09 4.44 9.36
N ILE A 101 20.08 5.18 8.86
CA ILE A 101 20.14 6.65 8.73
C ILE A 101 19.39 7.38 9.84
N SER A 102 18.63 6.70 10.66
CA SER A 102 17.97 7.29 11.84
C SER A 102 18.86 7.14 13.08
#